data_a60af6f259c13893a2716719a6a793ef
#
_entry.id   a60af6f259c13893a2716719a6a793ef
#
_cell.length_a   1.000
_cell.length_b   1.000
_cell.length_c   1.000
_cell.angle_alpha   90.00
_cell.angle_beta   90.00
_cell.angle_gamma   90.00
#
_symmetry.space_group_name_H-M   'P 1'
#
loop_
_entity.id
_entity.type
_entity.pdbx_description
1 polymer ?
#
loop_
_entity_poly.entity_id
_entity_poly.type
_entity_poly.pdbx_seq_one_letter_code
_entity_poly.pdbx_strand_id
1 'polypeptide(L)'
;ILMYFNNFPLIQFSSVKGGEPKIVTNLLRRVALRAKVKENTMMFDTYDVREGETPEMIAHKLYGDAELHWIVCMTNDIVNRFHDWPMNTNQFLSYVRDKYDNPNAVHHYEISQTSGDTTLKIDVGTSNADYPTATAVTNLEFEEEEQNKKRQIRLLLSLIHISEPTRPI
;
A
#
# COMPACT_ATOMS: atom_id res chain seq x y z
N ILE A 1 23.27 5.08 7.43
CA ILE A 1 22.44 4.25 6.51
C ILE A 1 21.74 3.20 7.38
N LEU A 2 20.43 3.37 7.55
CA LEU A 2 19.57 2.41 8.28
C LEU A 2 19.14 1.31 7.30
N MET A 3 20.02 0.37 7.00
CA MET A 3 19.65 -0.80 6.21
C MET A 3 18.60 -1.62 6.96
N TYR A 4 17.56 -2.05 6.26
CA TYR A 4 16.46 -2.85 6.80
C TYR A 4 16.93 -4.05 7.65
N PHE A 5 17.96 -4.75 7.19
CA PHE A 5 18.47 -5.95 7.86
C PHE A 5 19.44 -5.72 9.03
N ASN A 6 19.93 -4.49 9.24
CA ASN A 6 20.91 -4.22 10.31
C ASN A 6 20.34 -4.38 11.73
N ASN A 7 19.02 -4.23 11.87
CA ASN A 7 18.34 -4.33 13.16
C ASN A 7 17.74 -5.72 13.44
N PHE A 8 17.99 -6.71 12.56
CA PHE A 8 17.52 -8.07 12.77
C PHE A 8 18.39 -8.78 13.80
N PRO A 9 17.79 -9.60 14.69
CA PRO A 9 18.55 -10.35 15.70
C PRO A 9 19.48 -11.35 15.02
N LEU A 10 20.64 -11.56 15.65
CA LEU A 10 21.60 -12.55 15.23
C LEU A 10 21.27 -13.90 15.84
N ILE A 11 21.44 -14.97 15.10
CA ILE A 11 21.29 -16.36 15.57
C ILE A 11 22.53 -17.17 15.20
N GLN A 12 22.79 -18.19 16.02
CA GLN A 12 23.78 -19.22 15.68
C GLN A 12 23.13 -20.25 14.78
N PHE A 13 23.68 -20.44 13.59
CA PHE A 13 23.20 -21.39 12.60
C PHE A 13 24.32 -22.33 12.18
N SER A 14 24.03 -23.64 12.20
CA SER A 14 24.92 -24.68 11.65
C SER A 14 24.20 -25.32 10.46
N SER A 15 24.81 -25.25 9.27
CA SER A 15 24.27 -25.86 8.04
C SER A 15 24.53 -27.37 7.96
N VAL A 16 25.47 -27.88 8.76
CA VAL A 16 25.86 -29.30 8.76
C VAL A 16 25.73 -29.83 10.18
N LYS A 17 25.16 -31.04 10.34
CA LYS A 17 25.06 -31.72 11.64
C LYS A 17 26.46 -31.94 12.23
N GLY A 18 26.78 -31.22 13.32
CA GLY A 18 28.11 -31.25 13.95
C GLY A 18 29.14 -30.27 13.41
N GLY A 19 28.77 -29.37 12.48
CA GLY A 19 29.62 -28.28 12.02
C GLY A 19 29.70 -27.12 12.99
N GLU A 20 30.75 -26.29 12.89
CA GLU A 20 30.88 -25.08 13.69
C GLU A 20 29.73 -24.11 13.43
N PRO A 21 29.05 -23.62 14.47
CA PRO A 21 27.96 -22.65 14.32
C PRO A 21 28.51 -21.30 13.83
N LYS A 22 27.85 -20.72 12.83
CA LYS A 22 28.12 -19.37 12.33
C LYS A 22 27.05 -18.41 12.83
N ILE A 23 27.45 -17.20 13.17
CA ILE A 23 26.53 -16.12 13.52
C ILE A 23 25.97 -15.56 12.22
N VAL A 24 24.65 -15.61 12.04
CA VAL A 24 23.94 -15.12 10.86
C VAL A 24 22.74 -14.26 11.28
N THR A 25 22.35 -13.35 10.41
CA THR A 25 21.15 -12.53 10.61
C THR A 25 19.89 -13.38 10.49
N ASN A 26 18.98 -13.28 11.47
CA ASN A 26 17.73 -14.05 11.49
C ASN A 26 16.69 -13.42 10.55
N LEU A 27 16.68 -13.81 9.29
CA LEU A 27 15.71 -13.35 8.28
C LEU A 27 14.32 -13.96 8.43
N LEU A 28 14.12 -14.93 9.32
CA LEU A 28 12.82 -15.57 9.57
C LEU A 28 11.91 -14.68 10.44
N ARG A 29 12.45 -13.66 11.07
CA ARG A 29 11.65 -12.70 11.82
C ARG A 29 10.96 -11.70 10.90
N ARG A 30 9.66 -11.51 11.11
CA ARG A 30 8.90 -10.42 10.46
C ARG A 30 9.04 -9.15 11.29
N VAL A 31 9.30 -8.03 10.61
CA VAL A 31 9.19 -6.69 11.17
C VAL A 31 7.76 -6.20 10.91
N ALA A 32 7.16 -5.55 11.90
CA ALA A 32 5.86 -4.93 11.78
C ALA A 32 5.84 -3.61 12.54
N LEU A 33 5.03 -2.66 12.10
CA LEU A 33 4.75 -1.45 12.87
C LEU A 33 3.97 -1.83 14.14
N ARG A 34 4.36 -1.24 15.26
CA ARG A 34 3.60 -1.42 16.52
C ARG A 34 2.18 -0.88 16.33
N ALA A 35 1.18 -1.60 16.84
CA ALA A 35 -0.23 -1.19 16.77
C ALA A 35 -0.43 0.26 17.26
N LYS A 36 0.21 0.63 18.37
CA LYS A 36 0.18 2.00 18.92
C LYS A 36 0.66 3.07 17.93
N VAL A 37 1.59 2.75 17.01
CA VAL A 37 2.04 3.67 15.97
C VAL A 37 1.00 3.75 14.85
N LYS A 38 0.44 2.61 14.43
CA LYS A 38 -0.61 2.55 13.39
C LYS A 38 -1.90 3.31 13.79
N GLU A 39 -2.24 3.30 15.07
CA GLU A 39 -3.44 3.97 15.62
C GLU A 39 -3.26 5.49 15.75
N ASN A 40 -2.03 5.98 15.80
CA ASN A 40 -1.77 7.40 15.97
C ASN A 40 -1.82 8.12 14.61
N THR A 41 -2.98 8.65 14.27
CA THR A 41 -3.22 9.39 13.02
C THR A 41 -2.32 10.62 12.83
N MET A 42 -1.86 11.23 13.93
CA MET A 42 -0.99 12.42 13.88
C MET A 42 0.45 12.10 13.41
N MET A 43 0.83 10.83 13.36
CA MET A 43 2.13 10.40 12.88
C MET A 43 2.16 10.16 11.35
N PHE A 44 1.03 10.26 10.68
CA PHE A 44 0.90 9.96 9.26
C PHE A 44 0.37 11.17 8.50
N ASP A 45 0.88 11.34 7.29
CA ASP A 45 0.30 12.21 6.28
C ASP A 45 -0.26 11.36 5.13
N THR A 46 -1.25 11.88 4.43
CA THR A 46 -1.80 11.25 3.24
C THR A 46 -1.03 11.70 2.01
N TYR A 47 -0.70 10.76 1.15
CA TYR A 47 0.00 11.04 -0.11
C TYR A 47 -0.70 10.34 -1.26
N ASP A 48 -0.92 11.06 -2.33
CA ASP A 48 -1.48 10.52 -3.56
C ASP A 48 -0.34 10.17 -4.53
N VAL A 49 -0.18 8.87 -4.77
CA VAL A 49 0.89 8.33 -5.62
C VAL A 49 0.66 8.75 -7.06
N ARG A 50 1.63 9.46 -7.63
CA ARG A 50 1.59 9.89 -9.02
C ARG A 50 1.84 8.72 -9.95
N GLU A 51 1.42 8.88 -11.20
CA GLU A 51 1.65 7.86 -12.21
C GLU A 51 3.13 7.54 -12.38
N GLY A 52 3.47 6.25 -12.29
CA GLY A 52 4.83 5.77 -12.43
C GLY A 52 5.74 5.96 -11.21
N GLU A 53 5.26 6.59 -10.13
CA GLU A 53 6.06 6.68 -8.90
C GLU A 53 6.17 5.29 -8.22
N THR A 54 7.37 4.98 -7.79
CA THR A 54 7.67 3.75 -7.04
C THR A 54 7.88 4.05 -5.56
N PRO A 55 7.75 3.07 -4.66
CA PRO A 55 8.01 3.27 -3.24
C PRO A 55 9.40 3.83 -2.95
N GLU A 56 10.41 3.44 -3.75
CA GLU A 56 11.79 3.94 -3.64
C GLU A 56 11.90 5.41 -4.02
N MET A 57 11.17 5.84 -5.06
CA MET A 57 11.15 7.26 -5.48
C MET A 57 10.50 8.12 -4.41
N ILE A 58 9.40 7.65 -3.82
CA ILE A 58 8.70 8.34 -2.74
C ILE A 58 9.58 8.41 -1.49
N ALA A 59 10.23 7.30 -1.11
CA ALA A 59 11.13 7.27 0.03
C ALA A 59 12.31 8.24 -0.15
N HIS A 60 12.93 8.26 -1.33
CA HIS A 60 14.00 9.21 -1.63
C HIS A 60 13.52 10.66 -1.56
N LYS A 61 12.34 10.95 -2.11
CA LYS A 61 11.76 12.31 -2.13
C LYS A 61 11.43 12.84 -0.74
N LEU A 62 10.92 11.98 0.15
CA LEU A 62 10.40 12.40 1.46
C LEU A 62 11.35 12.12 2.62
N TYR A 63 12.09 11.03 2.55
CA TYR A 63 13.02 10.61 3.62
C TYR A 63 14.49 10.84 3.25
N GLY A 64 14.78 11.25 2.00
CA GLY A 64 16.15 11.49 1.52
C GLY A 64 16.92 10.20 1.17
N ASP A 65 16.35 9.03 1.37
CA ASP A 65 16.99 7.74 1.11
C ASP A 65 16.01 6.75 0.49
N ALA A 66 16.36 6.22 -0.69
CA ALA A 66 15.55 5.23 -1.40
C ALA A 66 15.50 3.86 -0.67
N GLU A 67 16.51 3.55 0.16
CA GLU A 67 16.52 2.30 0.94
C GLU A 67 15.40 2.23 1.98
N LEU A 68 14.80 3.38 2.35
CA LEU A 68 13.69 3.46 3.29
C LEU A 68 12.32 3.11 2.67
N HIS A 69 12.28 2.65 1.41
CA HIS A 69 11.05 2.24 0.73
C HIS A 69 10.25 1.18 1.52
N TRP A 70 10.93 0.32 2.28
CA TRP A 70 10.29 -0.69 3.11
C TRP A 70 9.37 -0.08 4.17
N ILE A 71 9.62 1.16 4.63
CA ILE A 71 8.77 1.88 5.57
C ILE A 71 7.46 2.26 4.89
N VAL A 72 7.54 2.78 3.65
CA VAL A 72 6.35 3.10 2.83
C VAL A 72 5.50 1.85 2.63
N CYS A 73 6.12 0.72 2.26
CA CYS A 73 5.42 -0.54 2.05
C CYS A 73 4.78 -1.06 3.36
N MET A 74 5.53 -1.02 4.47
CA MET A 74 5.06 -1.54 5.76
C MET A 74 3.92 -0.68 6.36
N THR A 75 3.97 0.63 6.15
CA THR A 75 2.93 1.56 6.63
C THR A 75 1.59 1.31 5.96
N ASN A 76 1.63 0.89 4.70
CA ASN A 76 0.45 0.67 3.86
C ASN A 76 0.09 -0.81 3.69
N ASP A 77 0.69 -1.70 4.48
CA ASP A 77 0.48 -3.16 4.43
C ASP A 77 0.74 -3.77 3.03
N ILE A 78 1.61 -3.15 2.24
CA ILE A 78 2.00 -3.61 0.91
C ILE A 78 2.93 -4.79 1.06
N VAL A 79 2.45 -5.98 0.73
CA VAL A 79 3.19 -7.25 0.80
C VAL A 79 3.71 -7.62 -0.57
N ASN A 80 2.88 -7.49 -1.58
CA ASN A 80 3.24 -7.77 -2.97
C ASN A 80 3.17 -6.49 -3.80
N ARG A 81 4.34 -5.92 -4.08
CA ARG A 81 4.47 -4.69 -4.86
C ARG A 81 3.78 -4.73 -6.23
N PHE A 82 3.69 -5.90 -6.86
CA PHE A 82 3.09 -6.02 -8.20
C PHE A 82 1.55 -5.97 -8.17
N HIS A 83 0.93 -6.31 -7.04
CA HIS A 83 -0.52 -6.34 -6.90
C HIS A 83 -1.06 -5.22 -6.01
N ASP A 84 -0.31 -4.86 -4.97
CA ASP A 84 -0.78 -3.91 -3.96
C ASP A 84 -0.42 -2.46 -4.31
N TRP A 85 0.59 -2.25 -5.19
CA TRP A 85 0.99 -0.93 -5.66
C TRP A 85 0.16 -0.51 -6.89
N PRO A 86 -0.19 0.79 -7.03
CA PRO A 86 -0.93 1.26 -8.19
C PRO A 86 -0.14 1.04 -9.49
N MET A 87 -0.82 0.53 -10.50
CA MET A 87 -0.27 0.29 -11.82
C MET A 87 -0.14 1.59 -12.60
N ASN A 88 0.78 1.64 -13.56
CA ASN A 88 0.77 2.69 -14.58
C ASN A 88 -0.36 2.44 -15.59
N THR A 89 -0.73 3.47 -16.37
CA THR A 89 -1.85 3.43 -17.30
C THR A 89 -1.75 2.27 -18.30
N ASN A 90 -0.57 1.98 -18.83
CA ASN A 90 -0.40 0.92 -19.82
C ASN A 90 -0.57 -0.47 -19.20
N GLN A 91 0.01 -0.68 -18.00
CA GLN A 91 -0.15 -1.93 -17.26
C GLN A 91 -1.60 -2.14 -16.85
N PHE A 92 -2.27 -1.09 -16.40
CA PHE A 92 -3.68 -1.12 -16.03
C PHE A 92 -4.58 -1.53 -17.19
N LEU A 93 -4.43 -0.89 -18.36
CA LEU A 93 -5.21 -1.24 -19.55
C LEU A 93 -4.97 -2.68 -20.02
N SER A 94 -3.72 -3.17 -19.93
CA SER A 94 -3.42 -4.57 -20.24
C SER A 94 -4.09 -5.51 -19.23
N TYR A 95 -4.00 -5.20 -17.94
CA TYR A 95 -4.62 -5.97 -16.87
C TYR A 95 -6.15 -6.09 -17.04
N VAL A 96 -6.82 -4.97 -17.34
CA VAL A 96 -8.29 -4.96 -17.55
C VAL A 96 -8.69 -5.81 -18.75
N ARG A 97 -7.91 -5.72 -19.86
CA ARG A 97 -8.16 -6.55 -21.06
C ARG A 97 -7.93 -8.04 -20.83
N ASP A 98 -6.95 -8.38 -20.01
CA ASP A 98 -6.65 -9.78 -19.68
C ASP A 98 -7.67 -10.37 -18.71
N LYS A 99 -8.25 -9.52 -17.84
CA LYS A 99 -9.21 -9.95 -16.81
C LYS A 99 -10.64 -10.05 -17.31
N TYR A 100 -11.05 -9.16 -18.22
CA TYR A 100 -12.42 -9.04 -18.70
C TYR A 100 -12.51 -9.14 -20.22
N ASP A 101 -13.38 -10.02 -20.72
CA ASP A 101 -13.68 -10.12 -22.16
C ASP A 101 -14.25 -8.82 -22.71
N ASN A 102 -15.06 -8.12 -21.91
CA ASN A 102 -15.62 -6.82 -22.25
C ASN A 102 -15.44 -5.82 -21.10
N PRO A 103 -14.45 -4.91 -21.19
CA PRO A 103 -14.21 -3.87 -20.20
C PRO A 103 -15.40 -2.91 -19.98
N ASN A 104 -16.23 -2.72 -21.00
CA ASN A 104 -17.39 -1.82 -20.92
C ASN A 104 -18.69 -2.54 -20.48
N ALA A 105 -18.65 -3.83 -20.18
CA ALA A 105 -19.81 -4.51 -19.59
C ALA A 105 -20.06 -4.01 -18.18
N VAL A 106 -21.33 -4.05 -17.77
CA VAL A 106 -21.75 -3.66 -16.44
C VAL A 106 -21.18 -4.64 -15.41
N HIS A 107 -20.44 -4.13 -14.46
CA HIS A 107 -19.93 -4.89 -13.32
C HIS A 107 -21.00 -5.01 -12.24
N HIS A 108 -21.57 -3.86 -11.82
CA HIS A 108 -22.63 -3.78 -10.83
C HIS A 108 -23.38 -2.45 -10.97
N TYR A 109 -24.43 -2.28 -10.18
CA TYR A 109 -25.21 -1.04 -10.08
C TYR A 109 -24.99 -0.41 -8.73
N GLU A 110 -24.89 0.93 -8.69
CA GLU A 110 -24.71 1.72 -7.47
C GLU A 110 -25.83 2.72 -7.28
N ILE A 111 -26.23 2.95 -6.03
CA ILE A 111 -27.08 4.06 -5.61
C ILE A 111 -26.25 5.00 -4.75
N SER A 112 -26.28 6.28 -5.10
CA SER A 112 -25.67 7.32 -4.27
C SER A 112 -26.66 7.80 -3.22
N GLN A 113 -26.33 7.64 -1.95
CA GLN A 113 -27.08 8.19 -0.83
C GLN A 113 -26.28 9.35 -0.23
N THR A 114 -26.86 10.55 -0.29
CA THR A 114 -26.23 11.77 0.26
C THR A 114 -26.88 12.11 1.60
N SER A 115 -26.07 12.33 2.62
CA SER A 115 -26.51 12.79 3.94
C SER A 115 -25.56 13.91 4.40
N GLY A 116 -26.04 15.16 4.36
CA GLY A 116 -25.20 16.32 4.58
C GLY A 116 -24.09 16.42 3.54
N ASP A 117 -22.84 16.55 4.01
CA ASP A 117 -21.66 16.66 3.14
C ASP A 117 -21.09 15.29 2.73
N THR A 118 -21.70 14.19 3.16
CA THR A 118 -21.22 12.82 2.89
C THR A 118 -22.09 12.14 1.85
N THR A 119 -21.47 11.63 0.78
CA THR A 119 -22.12 10.78 -0.21
C THR A 119 -21.59 9.37 -0.07
N LEU A 120 -22.47 8.41 0.19
CA LEU A 120 -22.17 6.99 0.27
C LEU A 120 -22.69 6.31 -1.00
N LYS A 121 -21.83 5.53 -1.65
CA LYS A 121 -22.21 4.65 -2.76
C LYS A 121 -22.54 3.27 -2.19
N ILE A 122 -23.71 2.76 -2.55
CA ILE A 122 -24.21 1.46 -2.11
C ILE A 122 -24.32 0.56 -3.33
N ASP A 123 -23.60 -0.54 -3.32
CA ASP A 123 -23.69 -1.60 -4.34
C ASP A 123 -25.03 -2.35 -4.17
N VAL A 124 -25.81 -2.38 -5.23
CA VAL A 124 -27.12 -3.07 -5.29
C VAL A 124 -27.05 -4.36 -6.12
N GLY A 125 -25.86 -4.75 -6.57
CA GLY A 125 -25.63 -5.98 -7.29
C GLY A 125 -25.70 -5.86 -8.82
N THR A 126 -25.86 -6.97 -9.51
CA THR A 126 -25.81 -7.05 -10.98
C THR A 126 -27.13 -6.73 -11.68
N SER A 127 -28.21 -6.47 -10.93
CA SER A 127 -29.53 -6.14 -11.46
C SER A 127 -30.07 -4.86 -10.82
N ASN A 128 -30.64 -3.99 -11.64
CA ASN A 128 -31.31 -2.76 -11.20
C ASN A 128 -32.84 -2.90 -11.12
N ALA A 129 -33.38 -4.10 -11.13
CA ALA A 129 -34.82 -4.34 -11.19
C ALA A 129 -35.57 -3.68 -10.00
N ASP A 130 -34.99 -3.75 -8.79
CA ASP A 130 -35.58 -3.17 -7.58
C ASP A 130 -35.22 -1.67 -7.40
N TYR A 131 -34.23 -1.19 -8.14
CA TYR A 131 -33.68 0.17 -8.05
C TYR A 131 -33.47 0.80 -9.42
N PRO A 132 -34.55 1.27 -10.09
CA PRO A 132 -34.47 1.80 -11.46
C PRO A 132 -33.58 3.05 -11.61
N THR A 133 -33.29 3.75 -10.51
CA THR A 133 -32.43 4.94 -10.46
C THR A 133 -30.95 4.62 -10.22
N ALA A 134 -30.60 3.34 -10.07
CA ALA A 134 -29.22 2.93 -9.87
C ALA A 134 -28.37 3.20 -11.12
N THR A 135 -27.18 3.72 -10.89
CA THR A 135 -26.19 3.99 -11.96
C THR A 135 -25.39 2.73 -12.23
N ALA A 136 -25.25 2.36 -13.49
CA ALA A 136 -24.43 1.24 -13.91
C ALA A 136 -22.94 1.63 -13.82
N VAL A 137 -22.13 0.78 -13.19
CA VAL A 137 -20.67 0.88 -13.13
C VAL A 137 -20.08 -0.19 -14.04
N THR A 138 -19.22 0.20 -14.94
CA THR A 138 -18.56 -0.74 -15.87
C THR A 138 -17.38 -1.46 -15.20
N ASN A 139 -16.92 -2.57 -15.79
CA ASN A 139 -15.73 -3.27 -15.31
C ASN A 139 -14.49 -2.36 -15.28
N LEU A 140 -14.34 -1.51 -16.28
CA LEU A 140 -13.24 -0.54 -16.36
C LEU A 140 -13.29 0.47 -15.20
N GLU A 141 -14.46 1.10 -14.99
CA GLU A 141 -14.67 2.08 -13.92
C GLU A 141 -14.44 1.47 -12.54
N PHE A 142 -14.90 0.24 -12.32
CA PHE A 142 -14.67 -0.48 -11.06
C PHE A 142 -13.17 -0.69 -10.78
N GLU A 143 -12.43 -1.18 -11.78
CA GLU A 143 -10.98 -1.39 -11.62
C GLU A 143 -10.21 -0.07 -11.48
N GLU A 144 -10.66 0.99 -12.16
CA GLU A 144 -10.08 2.33 -12.01
C GLU A 144 -10.28 2.89 -10.59
N GLU A 145 -11.46 2.68 -10.00
CA GLU A 145 -11.74 3.05 -8.61
C GLU A 145 -10.85 2.28 -7.64
N GLU A 146 -10.66 0.97 -7.86
CA GLU A 146 -9.74 0.15 -7.06
C GLU A 146 -8.27 0.62 -7.18
N GLN A 147 -7.84 1.03 -8.38
CA GLN A 147 -6.50 1.62 -8.55
C GLN A 147 -6.38 2.98 -7.85
N ASN A 148 -7.41 3.81 -7.88
CA ASN A 148 -7.43 5.10 -7.18
C ASN A 148 -7.39 4.93 -5.66
N LYS A 149 -8.03 3.90 -5.10
CA LYS A 149 -7.88 3.55 -3.67
C LYS A 149 -6.43 3.19 -3.32
N LYS A 150 -5.74 2.45 -4.18
CA LYS A 150 -4.32 2.08 -3.99
C LYS A 150 -3.37 3.28 -4.10
N ARG A 151 -3.76 4.37 -4.81
CA ARG A 151 -2.96 5.60 -4.91
C ARG A 151 -2.91 6.39 -3.61
N GLN A 152 -3.95 6.28 -2.78
CA GLN A 152 -4.01 6.98 -1.50
C GLN A 152 -3.26 6.21 -0.43
N ILE A 153 -2.00 6.58 -0.22
CA ILE A 153 -1.13 5.96 0.77
C ILE A 153 -0.92 6.84 2.00
N ARG A 154 -0.51 6.22 3.09
CA ARG A 154 -0.08 6.90 4.31
C ARG A 154 1.44 6.93 4.37
N LEU A 155 1.97 8.06 4.76
CA LEU A 155 3.40 8.28 4.94
C LEU A 155 3.70 8.64 6.38
N LEU A 156 4.69 7.97 6.95
CA LEU A 156 5.10 8.20 8.34
C LEU A 156 5.92 9.49 8.43
N LEU A 157 5.39 10.52 9.08
CA LEU A 157 6.06 11.82 9.25
C LEU A 157 7.24 11.77 10.22
N SER A 158 7.23 10.83 11.17
CA SER A 158 8.17 10.81 12.31
C SER A 158 9.60 10.43 11.95
N LEU A 159 9.90 9.98 10.74
CA LEU A 159 11.28 9.71 10.32
C LEU A 159 12.10 11.00 10.15
N ILE A 160 11.44 12.10 9.88
CA ILE A 160 12.10 13.44 9.81
C ILE A 160 12.63 13.82 11.20
N HIS A 161 11.99 13.37 12.28
CA HIS A 161 12.42 13.61 13.66
C HIS A 161 13.38 12.57 14.22
N ILE A 162 13.47 11.38 13.62
CA ILE A 162 14.43 10.34 14.03
C ILE A 162 15.85 10.66 13.53
N SER A 163 15.98 11.46 12.48
CA SER A 163 17.27 11.90 11.95
C SER A 163 17.88 13.11 12.67
N GLU A 164 17.15 13.80 13.54
CA GLU A 164 17.73 14.83 14.39
C GLU A 164 18.30 14.17 15.65
N PRO A 165 19.64 14.19 15.85
CA PRO A 165 20.20 13.83 17.13
C PRO A 165 19.69 14.85 18.15
N THR A 166 18.92 14.39 19.14
CA THR A 166 18.60 15.17 20.33
C THR A 166 19.90 15.78 20.85
N ARG A 167 20.07 17.08 20.68
CA ARG A 167 21.16 17.82 21.33
C ARG A 167 20.97 17.61 22.83
N PRO A 168 21.97 17.09 23.56
CA PRO A 168 21.90 17.09 25.01
C PRO A 168 21.90 18.55 25.46
N ILE A 169 20.95 18.86 26.31
CA ILE A 169 20.89 20.11 27.09
C ILE A 169 21.98 20.05 28.14
#